data_10ee75e2c26b0a15539852aa1642f008
#
_entry.id   10ee75e2c26b0a15539852aa1642f008
#
_cell.length_a   1.000
_cell.length_b   1.000
_cell.length_c   1.000
_cell.angle_alpha   90.00
_cell.angle_beta   90.00
_cell.angle_gamma   90.00
#
_symmetry.space_group_name_H-M   'P 1'
#
loop_
_entity.id
_entity.type
_entity.pdbx_description
1 polymer ?
#
loop_
_entity_poly.entity_id
_entity_poly.type
_entity_poly.pdbx_seq_one_letter_code
_entity_poly.pdbx_strand_id
1 'polypeptide(L)'
;MTIHAQKKTDATSVLVGVDIGGTKTAVVICKEPLNILWRQEFPTLPELGPGHAIEKIVQLIHLGQAATDYEIHSIGISCGGPLDRHRGIIQRPPNLWTWDDVPIMKILEEEFAVPCALENDANAGAVAEHRFGAGRGCRHMVFLTLGTGLGAGLILNGRIFRGASSLAGEIGHVRLTETGPTGYDKAGSVEGWASGAGMALHAADTVRRAITRAEPTILADRLPDISARDIGAAMVAGDKVAARIVQQTGCRLGEALAVLVDILNPERIVVGGLALHFGDDLLEPARKRMQEEALPTAAAACSILPAALGEHIGDAAAICIAMGLFDME
;
A
#
# COMPACT_ATOMS: atom_id res chain seq x y z
N MET A 1 19.04 5.18 29.07
CA MET A 1 18.27 6.20 28.37
C MET A 1 19.23 6.90 27.41
N THR A 2 19.48 6.31 26.26
CA THR A 2 20.41 6.84 25.25
C THR A 2 19.57 7.13 24.03
N ILE A 3 19.26 8.41 23.84
CA ILE A 3 18.58 8.94 22.66
C ILE A 3 19.58 8.80 21.51
N HIS A 4 19.43 7.78 20.68
CA HIS A 4 20.21 7.68 19.46
C HIS A 4 19.77 8.80 18.52
N ALA A 5 20.70 9.70 18.27
CA ALA A 5 20.56 10.82 17.38
C ALA A 5 20.16 10.30 15.99
N GLN A 6 19.01 10.77 15.49
CA GLN A 6 18.73 10.79 14.06
C GLN A 6 20.00 11.33 13.37
N LYS A 7 20.61 10.54 12.47
CA LYS A 7 21.61 11.07 11.56
C LYS A 7 20.92 12.18 10.77
N LYS A 8 21.15 13.43 11.17
CA LYS A 8 20.76 14.58 10.36
C LYS A 8 21.53 14.45 9.05
N THR A 9 20.81 14.44 7.94
CA THR A 9 21.39 14.71 6.63
C THR A 9 22.18 16.01 6.76
N ASP A 10 23.41 16.04 6.24
CA ASP A 10 24.16 17.28 6.13
C ASP A 10 23.32 18.33 5.39
N ALA A 11 23.48 19.61 5.75
CA ALA A 11 22.71 20.69 5.13
C ALA A 11 22.83 20.74 3.60
N THR A 12 23.79 20.01 3.03
CA THR A 12 24.13 19.92 1.61
C THR A 12 23.66 18.67 0.89
N SER A 13 23.01 17.72 1.57
CA SER A 13 22.59 16.44 0.97
C SER A 13 21.09 16.21 1.02
N VAL A 14 20.60 15.37 0.11
CA VAL A 14 19.19 14.99 -0.05
C VAL A 14 19.00 13.47 0.00
N LEU A 15 17.78 13.07 0.29
CA LEU A 15 17.31 11.70 0.20
C LEU A 15 16.55 11.50 -1.11
N VAL A 16 16.73 10.35 -1.73
CA VAL A 16 15.96 9.95 -2.92
C VAL A 16 15.04 8.81 -2.54
N GLY A 17 13.77 8.94 -2.89
CA GLY A 17 12.77 7.88 -2.80
C GLY A 17 12.35 7.40 -4.18
N VAL A 18 12.27 6.10 -4.37
CA VAL A 18 11.76 5.46 -5.59
C VAL A 18 10.61 4.54 -5.18
N ASP A 19 9.40 4.87 -5.60
CA ASP A 19 8.20 4.05 -5.37
C ASP A 19 7.81 3.32 -6.66
N ILE A 20 8.02 2.00 -6.70
CA ILE A 20 7.82 1.16 -7.89
C ILE A 20 6.50 0.41 -7.77
N GLY A 21 5.49 0.90 -8.45
CA GLY A 21 4.20 0.22 -8.59
C GLY A 21 4.03 -0.45 -9.96
N GLY A 22 3.05 -1.34 -10.08
CA GLY A 22 2.75 -2.02 -11.34
C GLY A 22 2.20 -1.10 -12.44
N THR A 23 1.55 0.01 -12.07
CA THR A 23 0.97 0.97 -13.03
C THR A 23 1.85 2.19 -13.23
N LYS A 24 2.43 2.71 -12.17
CA LYS A 24 3.28 3.91 -12.18
C LYS A 24 4.47 3.73 -11.23
N THR A 25 5.55 4.41 -11.57
CA THR A 25 6.75 4.56 -10.73
C THR A 25 6.98 6.03 -10.47
N ALA A 26 7.28 6.39 -9.23
CA ALA A 26 7.61 7.77 -8.83
C ALA A 26 9.04 7.86 -8.30
N VAL A 27 9.69 8.98 -8.60
CA VAL A 27 10.99 9.37 -8.04
C VAL A 27 10.80 10.70 -7.33
N VAL A 28 11.24 10.75 -6.06
CA VAL A 28 11.15 11.95 -5.22
C VAL A 28 12.49 12.29 -4.62
N ILE A 29 12.77 13.57 -4.49
CA ILE A 29 13.96 14.10 -3.80
C ILE A 29 13.49 15.01 -2.67
N CYS A 30 14.00 14.80 -1.47
CA CYS A 30 13.67 15.61 -0.32
C CYS A 30 14.84 15.77 0.66
N LYS A 31 14.76 16.77 1.52
CA LYS A 31 15.67 16.93 2.68
C LYS A 31 15.13 16.26 3.94
N GLU A 32 13.83 16.28 4.09
CA GLU A 32 13.09 15.73 5.22
C GLU A 32 11.83 15.02 4.69
N PRO A 33 11.27 14.03 5.39
CA PRO A 33 10.28 13.10 4.88
C PRO A 33 9.05 13.70 4.22
N LEU A 34 8.64 14.88 4.53
CA LEU A 34 7.45 15.52 3.94
C LEU A 34 7.78 16.82 3.19
N ASN A 35 9.07 17.16 3.09
CA ASN A 35 9.54 18.33 2.36
C ASN A 35 10.11 17.93 1.00
N ILE A 36 9.20 17.66 0.06
CA ILE A 36 9.54 17.25 -1.31
C ILE A 36 10.07 18.47 -2.07
N LEU A 37 11.33 18.40 -2.52
CA LEU A 37 11.98 19.41 -3.34
C LEU A 37 11.72 19.18 -4.83
N TRP A 38 11.63 17.91 -5.23
CA TRP A 38 11.42 17.52 -6.61
C TRP A 38 10.69 16.20 -6.68
N ARG A 39 9.75 16.03 -7.63
CA ARG A 39 8.99 14.81 -7.85
C ARG A 39 8.64 14.67 -9.33
N GLN A 40 8.87 13.47 -9.84
CA GLN A 40 8.31 13.06 -11.14
C GLN A 40 7.81 11.61 -11.08
N GLU A 41 6.79 11.31 -11.88
CA GLU A 41 6.28 9.96 -12.04
C GLU A 41 6.15 9.61 -13.53
N PHE A 42 6.16 8.30 -13.82
CA PHE A 42 5.98 7.78 -15.17
C PHE A 42 5.23 6.44 -15.12
N PRO A 43 4.57 6.03 -16.23
CA PRO A 43 3.96 4.71 -16.35
C PRO A 43 5.05 3.62 -16.28
N THR A 44 4.89 2.63 -15.40
CA THR A 44 5.90 1.56 -15.22
C THR A 44 6.04 0.68 -16.46
N LEU A 45 4.94 0.39 -17.17
CA LEU A 45 4.88 -0.43 -18.39
C LEU A 45 5.61 -1.78 -18.22
N PRO A 46 5.12 -2.67 -17.33
CA PRO A 46 5.81 -3.92 -17.00
C PRO A 46 6.07 -4.81 -18.23
N GLU A 47 5.26 -4.69 -19.26
CA GLU A 47 5.42 -5.40 -20.56
C GLU A 47 6.71 -5.05 -21.29
N LEU A 48 7.29 -3.87 -21.04
CA LEU A 48 8.58 -3.46 -21.63
C LEU A 48 9.79 -3.98 -20.88
N GLY A 49 9.55 -4.68 -19.76
CA GLY A 49 10.60 -5.25 -18.92
C GLY A 49 11.24 -4.27 -17.94
N PRO A 50 12.05 -4.80 -16.99
CA PRO A 50 12.65 -3.98 -15.92
C PRO A 50 13.65 -2.95 -16.45
N GLY A 51 14.38 -3.23 -17.52
CA GLY A 51 15.37 -2.32 -18.10
C GLY A 51 14.79 -0.97 -18.45
N HIS A 52 13.62 -0.94 -19.08
CA HIS A 52 12.92 0.30 -19.43
C HIS A 52 12.63 1.19 -18.20
N ALA A 53 12.08 0.58 -17.16
CA ALA A 53 11.74 1.32 -15.94
C ALA A 53 13.00 1.78 -15.17
N ILE A 54 14.04 0.94 -15.11
CA ILE A 54 15.31 1.26 -14.44
C ILE A 54 16.02 2.42 -15.14
N GLU A 55 16.10 2.42 -16.47
CA GLU A 55 16.66 3.53 -17.23
C GLU A 55 15.93 4.85 -16.95
N LYS A 56 14.58 4.81 -16.85
CA LYS A 56 13.78 5.96 -16.48
C LYS A 56 14.04 6.42 -15.04
N ILE A 57 14.14 5.50 -14.08
CA ILE A 57 14.46 5.81 -12.70
C ILE A 57 15.81 6.53 -12.63
N VAL A 58 16.86 5.98 -13.24
CA VAL A 58 18.20 6.57 -13.30
C VAL A 58 18.15 7.97 -13.93
N GLN A 59 17.49 8.11 -15.08
CA GLN A 59 17.32 9.41 -15.74
C GLN A 59 16.64 10.43 -14.82
N LEU A 60 15.58 10.04 -14.13
CA LEU A 60 14.83 10.95 -13.25
C LEU A 60 15.63 11.35 -12.00
N ILE A 61 16.41 10.42 -11.43
CA ILE A 61 17.29 10.76 -10.30
C ILE A 61 18.33 11.79 -10.73
N HIS A 62 18.99 11.62 -11.88
CA HIS A 62 19.93 12.62 -12.41
C HIS A 62 19.27 13.97 -12.67
N LEU A 63 18.08 13.99 -13.28
CA LEU A 63 17.33 15.23 -13.52
C LEU A 63 16.96 15.94 -12.22
N GLY A 64 16.49 15.19 -11.23
CA GLY A 64 16.13 15.75 -9.94
C GLY A 64 17.34 16.24 -9.14
N GLN A 65 18.47 15.54 -9.21
CA GLN A 65 19.75 15.98 -8.62
C GLN A 65 20.21 17.30 -9.24
N ALA A 66 20.21 17.38 -10.57
CA ALA A 66 20.58 18.62 -11.27
C ALA A 66 19.62 19.78 -10.96
N ALA A 67 18.34 19.52 -10.79
CA ALA A 67 17.33 20.53 -10.47
C ALA A 67 17.43 21.06 -9.04
N THR A 68 17.92 20.23 -8.09
CA THR A 68 18.02 20.61 -6.67
C THR A 68 19.39 21.12 -6.27
N ASP A 69 20.42 20.83 -7.06
CA ASP A 69 21.83 21.20 -6.80
C ASP A 69 22.35 20.65 -5.45
N TYR A 70 21.89 19.45 -5.06
CA TYR A 70 22.32 18.76 -3.84
C TYR A 70 22.97 17.42 -4.16
N GLU A 71 23.88 17.00 -3.27
CA GLU A 71 24.42 15.64 -3.30
C GLU A 71 23.40 14.62 -2.76
N ILE A 72 23.33 13.44 -3.37
CA ILE A 72 22.49 12.36 -2.88
C ILE A 72 23.17 11.69 -1.69
N HIS A 73 22.44 11.57 -0.57
CA HIS A 73 22.93 10.88 0.63
C HIS A 73 22.64 9.37 0.56
N SER A 74 21.43 9.00 0.15
CA SER A 74 20.96 7.62 0.08
C SER A 74 19.71 7.51 -0.80
N ILE A 75 19.42 6.28 -1.27
CA ILE A 75 18.26 5.96 -2.08
C ILE A 75 17.42 4.89 -1.38
N GLY A 76 16.13 5.17 -1.16
CA GLY A 76 15.17 4.20 -0.66
C GLY A 76 14.24 3.73 -1.76
N ILE A 77 14.03 2.43 -1.87
CA ILE A 77 13.22 1.79 -2.90
C ILE A 77 12.06 1.07 -2.25
N SER A 78 10.83 1.49 -2.56
CA SER A 78 9.57 0.86 -2.18
C SER A 78 9.05 0.06 -3.37
N CYS A 79 8.71 -1.21 -3.17
CA CYS A 79 8.17 -2.06 -4.22
C CYS A 79 7.26 -3.15 -3.63
N GLY A 80 6.21 -3.54 -4.36
CA GLY A 80 5.41 -4.71 -4.01
C GLY A 80 6.22 -6.00 -3.98
N GLY A 81 5.82 -6.95 -3.13
CA GLY A 81 6.47 -8.26 -3.05
C GLY A 81 6.01 -9.27 -4.12
N PRO A 82 6.76 -10.41 -4.26
CA PRO A 82 7.91 -10.82 -3.46
C PRO A 82 9.21 -10.10 -3.80
N LEU A 83 10.05 -9.91 -2.77
CA LEU A 83 11.38 -9.32 -2.89
C LEU A 83 12.33 -9.86 -1.80
N ASP A 84 13.63 -9.82 -2.08
CA ASP A 84 14.69 -10.06 -1.10
C ASP A 84 15.34 -8.74 -0.70
N ARG A 85 14.90 -8.16 0.43
CA ARG A 85 15.40 -6.88 0.93
C ARG A 85 16.88 -6.87 1.29
N HIS A 86 17.42 -8.02 1.70
CA HIS A 86 18.83 -8.14 2.11
C HIS A 86 19.77 -8.20 0.92
N ARG A 87 19.33 -8.86 -0.15
CA ARG A 87 20.08 -8.92 -1.40
C ARG A 87 19.73 -7.79 -2.38
N GLY A 88 18.68 -7.00 -2.06
CA GLY A 88 18.22 -5.89 -2.89
C GLY A 88 17.61 -6.33 -4.22
N ILE A 89 16.90 -7.47 -4.21
CA ILE A 89 16.37 -8.13 -5.42
C ILE A 89 14.83 -8.09 -5.42
N ILE A 90 14.24 -7.64 -6.52
CA ILE A 90 12.80 -7.75 -6.78
C ILE A 90 12.55 -9.08 -7.50
N GLN A 91 11.65 -9.92 -6.94
CA GLN A 91 11.47 -11.33 -7.31
C GLN A 91 10.10 -11.59 -7.97
N ARG A 92 9.82 -10.91 -9.08
CA ARG A 92 8.63 -11.11 -9.90
C ARG A 92 7.29 -10.86 -9.16
N PRO A 93 7.06 -9.65 -8.63
CA PRO A 93 5.75 -9.29 -8.11
C PRO A 93 4.65 -9.50 -9.16
N PRO A 94 3.42 -9.87 -8.76
CA PRO A 94 2.32 -10.10 -9.71
C PRO A 94 2.07 -8.95 -10.68
N ASN A 95 2.22 -7.71 -10.20
CA ASN A 95 2.04 -6.50 -11.01
C ASN A 95 3.30 -6.11 -11.83
N LEU A 96 4.40 -6.86 -11.67
CA LEU A 96 5.69 -6.67 -12.35
C LEU A 96 6.18 -8.02 -12.90
N TRP A 97 5.35 -8.72 -13.64
CA TRP A 97 5.52 -10.13 -14.05
C TRP A 97 6.74 -10.42 -14.91
N THR A 98 7.39 -9.39 -15.46
CA THR A 98 8.63 -9.49 -16.23
C THR A 98 9.90 -9.26 -15.40
N TRP A 99 9.74 -8.92 -14.09
CA TRP A 99 10.85 -8.57 -13.21
C TRP A 99 11.38 -9.80 -12.46
N ASP A 100 12.08 -10.68 -13.17
CA ASP A 100 12.67 -11.87 -12.58
C ASP A 100 14.04 -11.57 -11.97
N ASP A 101 14.16 -11.69 -10.64
CA ASP A 101 15.39 -11.51 -9.87
C ASP A 101 16.19 -10.25 -10.24
N VAL A 102 15.52 -9.11 -10.26
CA VAL A 102 16.12 -7.81 -10.63
C VAL A 102 16.92 -7.24 -9.46
N PRO A 103 18.27 -7.12 -9.56
CA PRO A 103 19.14 -6.64 -8.48
C PRO A 103 19.14 -5.10 -8.40
N ILE A 104 17.98 -4.51 -8.10
CA ILE A 104 17.75 -3.07 -8.20
C ILE A 104 18.68 -2.25 -7.31
N MET A 105 18.96 -2.71 -6.07
CA MET A 105 19.88 -2.00 -5.18
C MET A 105 21.28 -1.91 -5.81
N LYS A 106 21.81 -3.05 -6.27
CA LYS A 106 23.14 -3.08 -6.88
C LYS A 106 23.23 -2.15 -8.10
N ILE A 107 22.20 -2.12 -8.95
CA ILE A 107 22.18 -1.27 -10.14
C ILE A 107 22.26 0.22 -9.74
N LEU A 108 21.47 0.64 -8.74
CA LEU A 108 21.46 2.04 -8.30
C LEU A 108 22.72 2.39 -7.48
N GLU A 109 23.27 1.47 -6.69
CA GLU A 109 24.53 1.66 -5.98
C GLU A 109 25.73 1.82 -6.93
N GLU A 110 25.77 1.04 -8.02
CA GLU A 110 26.81 1.16 -9.06
C GLU A 110 26.71 2.48 -9.82
N GLU A 111 25.51 2.98 -10.08
CA GLU A 111 25.28 4.23 -10.83
C GLU A 111 25.57 5.47 -9.98
N PHE A 112 25.08 5.51 -8.73
CA PHE A 112 25.11 6.73 -7.91
C PHE A 112 26.19 6.73 -6.84
N ALA A 113 26.86 5.61 -6.59
CA ALA A 113 27.88 5.43 -5.54
C ALA A 113 27.39 5.83 -4.13
N VAL A 114 26.10 5.64 -3.82
CA VAL A 114 25.47 5.93 -2.52
C VAL A 114 24.74 4.70 -1.97
N PRO A 115 24.54 4.61 -0.64
CA PRO A 115 23.80 3.50 -0.05
C PRO A 115 22.36 3.43 -0.59
N CYS A 116 21.92 2.23 -0.95
CA CYS A 116 20.54 1.94 -1.32
C CYS A 116 19.90 0.97 -0.34
N ALA A 117 18.57 1.04 -0.18
CA ALA A 117 17.79 0.11 0.60
C ALA A 117 16.47 -0.21 -0.10
N LEU A 118 16.02 -1.48 0.02
CA LEU A 118 14.78 -1.98 -0.57
C LEU A 118 13.85 -2.48 0.52
N GLU A 119 12.56 -2.13 0.46
CA GLU A 119 11.54 -2.65 1.37
C GLU A 119 10.21 -2.87 0.63
N ASN A 120 9.39 -3.76 1.18
CA ASN A 120 8.03 -3.97 0.70
C ASN A 120 7.17 -2.72 0.92
N ASP A 121 6.29 -2.40 -0.04
CA ASP A 121 5.46 -1.19 -0.07
C ASP A 121 4.50 -1.08 1.13
N ALA A 122 3.87 -2.18 1.56
CA ALA A 122 2.99 -2.19 2.73
C ALA A 122 3.78 -1.98 4.04
N ASN A 123 4.96 -2.59 4.17
CA ASN A 123 5.87 -2.34 5.28
C ASN A 123 6.36 -0.90 5.31
N ALA A 124 6.72 -0.37 4.15
CA ALA A 124 7.18 1.01 4.00
C ALA A 124 6.06 2.01 4.35
N GLY A 125 4.84 1.76 3.88
CA GLY A 125 3.65 2.53 4.26
C GLY A 125 3.34 2.47 5.74
N ALA A 126 3.50 1.30 6.38
CA ALA A 126 3.31 1.16 7.83
C ALA A 126 4.31 2.02 8.63
N VAL A 127 5.59 2.03 8.24
CA VAL A 127 6.60 2.87 8.90
C VAL A 127 6.31 4.35 8.65
N ALA A 128 5.93 4.75 7.44
CA ALA A 128 5.58 6.12 7.12
C ALA A 128 4.39 6.62 7.94
N GLU A 129 3.28 5.87 7.99
CA GLU A 129 2.10 6.22 8.79
C GLU A 129 2.39 6.21 10.30
N HIS A 130 3.23 5.29 10.77
CA HIS A 130 3.64 5.22 12.16
C HIS A 130 4.50 6.42 12.59
N ARG A 131 5.38 6.91 11.71
CA ARG A 131 6.28 8.02 12.02
C ARG A 131 5.63 9.39 11.78
N PHE A 132 4.86 9.53 10.72
CA PHE A 132 4.43 10.84 10.21
C PHE A 132 2.91 10.98 10.05
N GLY A 133 2.16 9.87 10.05
CA GLY A 133 0.74 9.83 9.74
C GLY A 133 -0.16 9.45 10.91
N ALA A 134 -1.23 8.72 10.59
CA ALA A 134 -2.28 8.32 11.52
C ALA A 134 -1.82 7.34 12.59
N GLY A 135 -0.68 6.67 12.42
CA GLY A 135 -0.11 5.73 13.37
C GLY A 135 0.77 6.34 14.46
N ARG A 136 0.98 7.65 14.47
CA ARG A 136 1.86 8.31 15.45
C ARG A 136 1.43 8.01 16.90
N GLY A 137 2.41 7.66 17.73
CA GLY A 137 2.22 7.39 19.15
C GLY A 137 1.79 5.96 19.49
N CYS A 138 1.40 5.14 18.51
CA CYS A 138 1.07 3.74 18.74
C CYS A 138 2.32 2.88 18.94
N ARG A 139 2.22 1.88 19.81
CA ARG A 139 3.23 0.82 19.92
C ARG A 139 2.86 -0.39 19.05
N HIS A 140 1.57 -0.62 18.84
CA HIS A 140 1.02 -1.71 18.06
C HIS A 140 0.04 -1.16 17.04
N MET A 141 0.40 -1.23 15.76
CA MET A 141 -0.38 -0.70 14.66
C MET A 141 -0.32 -1.65 13.47
N VAL A 142 -1.42 -1.72 12.72
CA VAL A 142 -1.45 -2.35 11.41
C VAL A 142 -1.73 -1.27 10.36
N PHE A 143 -0.98 -1.27 9.29
CA PHE A 143 -1.29 -0.51 8.09
C PHE A 143 -1.78 -1.45 7.00
N LEU A 144 -2.90 -1.10 6.35
CA LEU A 144 -3.42 -1.82 5.20
C LEU A 144 -3.35 -0.94 3.95
N THR A 145 -2.73 -1.44 2.90
CA THR A 145 -2.81 -0.83 1.57
C THR A 145 -3.89 -1.53 0.75
N LEU A 146 -4.99 -0.81 0.44
CA LEU A 146 -6.09 -1.29 -0.41
C LEU A 146 -5.94 -0.70 -1.82
N GLY A 147 -4.95 -1.16 -2.56
CA GLY A 147 -4.68 -0.78 -3.94
C GLY A 147 -5.28 -1.77 -4.94
N THR A 148 -4.57 -2.06 -6.03
CA THR A 148 -4.92 -3.15 -6.96
C THR A 148 -4.99 -4.48 -6.21
N GLY A 149 -3.99 -4.76 -5.34
CA GLY A 149 -4.00 -5.83 -4.36
C GLY A 149 -4.27 -5.33 -2.94
N LEU A 150 -4.03 -6.21 -1.95
CA LEU A 150 -4.18 -5.91 -0.54
C LEU A 150 -2.97 -6.46 0.23
N GLY A 151 -2.18 -5.55 0.80
CA GLY A 151 -1.06 -5.87 1.68
C GLY A 151 -1.23 -5.25 3.07
N ALA A 152 -0.47 -5.75 4.05
CA ALA A 152 -0.37 -5.15 5.37
C ALA A 152 1.07 -5.03 5.86
N GLY A 153 1.36 -3.94 6.56
CA GLY A 153 2.58 -3.78 7.35
C GLY A 153 2.24 -3.75 8.85
N LEU A 154 3.02 -4.46 9.65
CA LEU A 154 2.77 -4.66 11.07
C LEU A 154 3.80 -3.91 11.90
N ILE A 155 3.37 -2.97 12.73
CA ILE A 155 4.20 -2.36 13.76
C ILE A 155 3.87 -3.02 15.09
N LEU A 156 4.83 -3.74 15.67
CA LEU A 156 4.71 -4.40 16.98
C LEU A 156 5.82 -3.90 17.90
N ASN A 157 5.46 -3.45 19.09
CA ASN A 157 6.38 -2.78 20.03
C ASN A 157 7.12 -1.57 19.45
N GLY A 158 6.47 -0.82 18.57
CA GLY A 158 7.03 0.36 17.91
C GLY A 158 8.01 0.06 16.77
N ARG A 159 8.11 -1.20 16.31
CA ARG A 159 9.02 -1.68 15.27
C ARG A 159 8.26 -2.45 14.20
N ILE A 160 8.76 -2.38 12.97
CA ILE A 160 8.22 -3.20 11.87
C ILE A 160 8.46 -4.69 12.14
N PHE A 161 7.40 -5.48 12.07
CA PHE A 161 7.46 -6.93 12.23
C PHE A 161 7.38 -7.60 10.86
N ARG A 162 8.44 -8.32 10.49
CA ARG A 162 8.57 -8.96 9.17
C ARG A 162 8.34 -10.47 9.20
N GLY A 163 8.37 -11.10 10.39
CA GLY A 163 8.31 -12.55 10.51
C GLY A 163 9.60 -13.24 10.06
N ALA A 164 9.56 -14.55 9.99
CA ALA A 164 10.73 -15.39 9.74
C ALA A 164 11.31 -15.25 8.31
N SER A 165 10.44 -14.99 7.32
CA SER A 165 10.80 -14.92 5.90
C SER A 165 10.46 -13.58 5.24
N SER A 166 10.29 -12.53 6.06
CA SER A 166 9.85 -11.19 5.62
C SER A 166 8.47 -11.15 4.94
N LEU A 167 7.61 -12.14 5.23
CA LEU A 167 6.25 -12.26 4.68
C LEU A 167 5.16 -12.07 5.76
N ALA A 168 5.47 -11.43 6.88
CA ALA A 168 4.43 -11.06 7.84
C ALA A 168 3.54 -9.95 7.25
N GLY A 169 2.23 -10.04 7.50
CA GLY A 169 1.28 -9.07 6.97
C GLY A 169 0.50 -9.54 5.73
N GLU A 170 0.69 -10.77 5.28
CA GLU A 170 -0.02 -11.35 4.12
C GLU A 170 -1.50 -11.65 4.40
N ILE A 171 -2.21 -10.72 5.05
CA ILE A 171 -3.64 -10.84 5.38
C ILE A 171 -4.50 -10.98 4.12
N GLY A 172 -4.09 -10.38 3.00
CA GLY A 172 -4.77 -10.49 1.71
C GLY A 172 -4.97 -11.94 1.29
N HIS A 173 -4.05 -12.83 1.69
CA HIS A 173 -4.07 -14.24 1.35
C HIS A 173 -4.93 -15.11 2.31
N VAL A 174 -5.47 -14.54 3.38
CA VAL A 174 -6.38 -15.26 4.28
C VAL A 174 -7.72 -15.46 3.57
N ARG A 175 -8.28 -16.67 3.69
CA ARG A 175 -9.60 -17.01 3.13
C ARG A 175 -10.70 -16.62 4.12
N LEU A 176 -11.63 -15.76 3.72
CA LEU A 176 -12.82 -15.39 4.50
C LEU A 176 -14.02 -16.28 4.16
N THR A 177 -14.16 -16.68 2.89
CA THR A 177 -15.33 -17.44 2.42
C THR A 177 -14.89 -18.61 1.55
N GLU A 178 -15.67 -19.69 1.52
CA GLU A 178 -15.38 -20.85 0.67
C GLU A 178 -15.39 -20.50 -0.82
N THR A 179 -16.30 -19.61 -1.21
CA THR A 179 -16.49 -19.13 -2.59
C THR A 179 -16.48 -17.62 -2.61
N GLY A 180 -16.15 -17.02 -3.75
CA GLY A 180 -16.16 -15.56 -3.91
C GLY A 180 -15.13 -15.08 -4.90
N PRO A 181 -14.91 -13.76 -4.99
CA PRO A 181 -13.90 -13.19 -5.87
C PRO A 181 -12.52 -13.78 -5.56
N THR A 182 -11.72 -13.94 -6.62
CA THR A 182 -10.36 -14.50 -6.52
C THR A 182 -9.35 -13.37 -6.38
N GLY A 183 -8.52 -13.43 -5.35
CA GLY A 183 -7.32 -12.63 -5.19
C GLY A 183 -6.12 -13.54 -5.01
N TYR A 184 -5.04 -13.29 -5.74
CA TYR A 184 -3.81 -14.09 -5.71
C TYR A 184 -4.08 -15.60 -5.82
N ASP A 185 -4.84 -15.99 -6.86
CA ASP A 185 -5.26 -17.37 -7.18
C ASP A 185 -6.08 -18.09 -6.07
N LYS A 186 -6.58 -17.36 -5.08
CA LYS A 186 -7.39 -17.89 -3.99
C LYS A 186 -8.80 -17.30 -3.99
N ALA A 187 -9.81 -18.11 -4.29
CA ALA A 187 -11.20 -17.70 -4.20
C ALA A 187 -11.61 -17.40 -2.75
N GLY A 188 -12.40 -16.35 -2.55
CA GLY A 188 -12.90 -15.94 -1.25
C GLY A 188 -11.84 -15.41 -0.27
N SER A 189 -10.67 -15.01 -0.78
CA SER A 189 -9.62 -14.37 0.02
C SER A 189 -9.98 -12.94 0.40
N VAL A 190 -9.30 -12.40 1.42
CA VAL A 190 -9.43 -10.98 1.81
C VAL A 190 -9.13 -10.07 0.63
N GLU A 191 -8.06 -10.33 -0.12
CA GLU A 191 -7.73 -9.55 -1.32
C GLU A 191 -8.83 -9.66 -2.38
N GLY A 192 -9.36 -10.86 -2.63
CA GLY A 192 -10.47 -11.05 -3.56
C GLY A 192 -11.71 -10.25 -3.18
N TRP A 193 -11.98 -10.02 -1.90
CA TRP A 193 -13.13 -9.26 -1.44
C TRP A 193 -12.89 -7.76 -1.28
N ALA A 194 -11.71 -7.36 -0.81
CA ALA A 194 -11.49 -6.00 -0.30
C ALA A 194 -10.39 -5.19 -1.03
N SER A 195 -9.68 -5.79 -2.01
CA SER A 195 -8.79 -5.01 -2.89
C SER A 195 -9.57 -4.30 -4.00
N GLY A 196 -8.94 -3.36 -4.70
CA GLY A 196 -9.54 -2.68 -5.85
C GLY A 196 -9.89 -3.63 -6.99
N ALA A 197 -9.01 -4.59 -7.30
CA ALA A 197 -9.28 -5.62 -8.31
C ALA A 197 -10.39 -6.58 -7.85
N GLY A 198 -10.36 -7.01 -6.59
CA GLY A 198 -11.40 -7.85 -6.03
C GLY A 198 -12.77 -7.17 -5.99
N MET A 199 -12.81 -5.90 -5.61
CA MET A 199 -14.02 -5.07 -5.65
C MET A 199 -14.61 -4.99 -7.06
N ALA A 200 -13.77 -4.82 -8.08
CA ALA A 200 -14.19 -4.81 -9.48
C ALA A 200 -14.84 -6.15 -9.90
N LEU A 201 -14.23 -7.28 -9.51
CA LEU A 201 -14.74 -8.61 -9.82
C LEU A 201 -16.13 -8.86 -9.22
N HIS A 202 -16.30 -8.61 -7.91
CA HIS A 202 -17.60 -8.82 -7.29
C HIS A 202 -18.65 -7.76 -7.71
N ALA A 203 -18.19 -6.57 -8.13
CA ALA A 203 -19.08 -5.55 -8.71
C ALA A 203 -19.72 -6.05 -9.99
N ALA A 204 -18.95 -6.64 -10.91
CA ALA A 204 -19.49 -7.19 -12.15
C ALA A 204 -20.60 -8.23 -11.89
N ASP A 205 -20.40 -9.13 -10.92
CA ASP A 205 -21.41 -10.11 -10.52
C ASP A 205 -22.65 -9.46 -9.87
N THR A 206 -22.44 -8.45 -9.04
CA THR A 206 -23.54 -7.73 -8.39
C THR A 206 -24.38 -6.97 -9.41
N VAL A 207 -23.74 -6.33 -10.39
CA VAL A 207 -24.43 -5.63 -11.50
C VAL A 207 -25.21 -6.61 -12.38
N ARG A 208 -24.65 -7.77 -12.76
CA ARG A 208 -25.37 -8.80 -13.53
C ARG A 208 -26.63 -9.28 -12.80
N ARG A 209 -26.54 -9.48 -11.47
CA ARG A 209 -27.71 -9.84 -10.63
C ARG A 209 -28.74 -8.71 -10.56
N ALA A 210 -28.32 -7.45 -10.50
CA ALA A 210 -29.20 -6.29 -10.53
C ALA A 210 -29.98 -6.22 -11.86
N ILE A 211 -29.29 -6.38 -12.99
CA ILE A 211 -29.91 -6.44 -14.31
C ILE A 211 -30.97 -7.56 -14.39
N THR A 212 -30.65 -8.77 -13.91
CA THR A 212 -31.58 -9.91 -13.88
C THR A 212 -32.83 -9.61 -13.06
N ARG A 213 -32.72 -8.76 -12.03
CA ARG A 213 -33.84 -8.33 -11.18
C ARG A 213 -34.52 -7.06 -11.63
N ALA A 214 -34.18 -6.56 -12.82
CA ALA A 214 -34.64 -5.27 -13.36
C ALA A 214 -34.37 -4.08 -12.39
N GLU A 215 -33.32 -4.17 -11.57
CA GLU A 215 -32.87 -3.09 -10.68
C GLU A 215 -32.02 -2.12 -11.51
N PRO A 216 -32.34 -0.81 -11.55
CA PRO A 216 -31.60 0.14 -12.36
C PRO A 216 -30.22 0.41 -11.77
N THR A 217 -29.20 0.46 -12.62
CA THR A 217 -27.83 0.84 -12.26
C THR A 217 -27.12 1.40 -13.48
N ILE A 218 -26.39 2.51 -13.29
CA ILE A 218 -25.55 3.10 -14.34
C ILE A 218 -24.27 2.29 -14.59
N LEU A 219 -23.93 1.37 -13.69
CA LEU A 219 -22.80 0.45 -13.87
C LEU A 219 -23.05 -0.62 -14.92
N ALA A 220 -24.31 -0.80 -15.38
CA ALA A 220 -24.62 -1.76 -16.43
C ALA A 220 -23.83 -1.51 -17.72
N ASP A 221 -23.65 -0.24 -18.09
CA ASP A 221 -22.91 0.17 -19.29
C ASP A 221 -21.39 0.03 -19.16
N ARG A 222 -20.90 -0.32 -17.97
CA ARG A 222 -19.47 -0.53 -17.66
C ARG A 222 -19.05 -2.00 -17.66
N LEU A 223 -20.00 -2.93 -17.82
CA LEU A 223 -19.66 -4.35 -17.91
C LEU A 223 -18.87 -4.65 -19.19
N PRO A 224 -17.91 -5.58 -19.14
CA PRO A 224 -17.45 -6.34 -17.96
C PRO A 224 -16.42 -5.62 -17.08
N ASP A 225 -15.89 -4.47 -17.51
CA ASP A 225 -14.68 -3.83 -16.98
C ASP A 225 -15.02 -2.68 -16.01
N ILE A 226 -15.72 -3.01 -14.92
CA ILE A 226 -16.06 -2.05 -13.87
C ILE A 226 -14.83 -1.79 -12.99
N SER A 227 -14.42 -0.53 -12.83
CA SER A 227 -13.34 -0.12 -11.92
C SER A 227 -13.88 0.43 -10.59
N ALA A 228 -13.03 0.49 -9.56
CA ALA A 228 -13.36 1.17 -8.30
C ALA A 228 -13.74 2.65 -8.52
N ARG A 229 -13.13 3.31 -9.51
CA ARG A 229 -13.47 4.69 -9.90
C ARG A 229 -14.89 4.79 -10.47
N ASP A 230 -15.30 3.83 -11.34
CA ASP A 230 -16.66 3.79 -11.86
C ASP A 230 -17.69 3.58 -10.75
N ILE A 231 -17.39 2.71 -9.78
CA ILE A 231 -18.23 2.48 -8.60
C ILE A 231 -18.39 3.76 -7.79
N GLY A 232 -17.28 4.48 -7.53
CA GLY A 232 -17.30 5.75 -6.81
C GLY A 232 -18.12 6.82 -7.54
N ALA A 233 -17.95 6.97 -8.84
CA ALA A 233 -18.73 7.90 -9.66
C ALA A 233 -20.24 7.55 -9.65
N ALA A 234 -20.58 6.27 -9.75
CA ALA A 234 -21.96 5.79 -9.67
C ALA A 234 -22.59 6.07 -8.29
N MET A 235 -21.82 5.87 -7.23
CA MET A 235 -22.25 6.14 -5.85
C MET A 235 -22.58 7.62 -5.65
N VAL A 236 -21.69 8.53 -6.13
CA VAL A 236 -21.95 9.98 -6.11
C VAL A 236 -23.21 10.35 -6.90
N ALA A 237 -23.52 9.64 -7.98
CA ALA A 237 -24.73 9.81 -8.75
C ALA A 237 -26.00 9.18 -8.10
N GLY A 238 -25.88 8.59 -6.92
CA GLY A 238 -26.99 8.02 -6.15
C GLY A 238 -27.35 6.58 -6.55
N ASP A 239 -26.48 5.87 -7.24
CA ASP A 239 -26.71 4.47 -7.65
C ASP A 239 -26.68 3.53 -6.42
N LYS A 240 -27.83 2.91 -6.15
CA LYS A 240 -28.01 2.00 -5.01
C LYS A 240 -27.22 0.70 -5.15
N VAL A 241 -26.96 0.25 -6.37
CA VAL A 241 -26.16 -0.96 -6.63
C VAL A 241 -24.71 -0.67 -6.31
N ALA A 242 -24.19 0.49 -6.71
CA ALA A 242 -22.85 0.95 -6.35
C ALA A 242 -22.67 1.08 -4.83
N ALA A 243 -23.61 1.71 -4.13
CA ALA A 243 -23.58 1.82 -2.67
C ALA A 243 -23.54 0.45 -1.98
N ARG A 244 -24.33 -0.51 -2.48
CA ARG A 244 -24.34 -1.89 -1.97
C ARG A 244 -23.01 -2.61 -2.20
N ILE A 245 -22.34 -2.37 -3.33
CA ILE A 245 -21.01 -2.92 -3.61
C ILE A 245 -20.00 -2.41 -2.57
N VAL A 246 -19.95 -1.10 -2.32
CA VAL A 246 -19.04 -0.50 -1.34
C VAL A 246 -19.33 -1.02 0.06
N GLN A 247 -20.61 -1.10 0.46
CA GLN A 247 -21.02 -1.65 1.75
C GLN A 247 -20.59 -3.12 1.92
N GLN A 248 -20.75 -3.96 0.89
CA GLN A 248 -20.32 -5.36 0.94
C GLN A 248 -18.81 -5.48 1.07
N THR A 249 -18.06 -4.68 0.32
CA THR A 249 -16.59 -4.60 0.45
C THR A 249 -16.19 -4.19 1.86
N GLY A 250 -16.83 -3.17 2.44
CA GLY A 250 -16.60 -2.73 3.82
C GLY A 250 -16.90 -3.83 4.85
N CYS A 251 -18.00 -4.56 4.70
CA CYS A 251 -18.31 -5.68 5.60
C CYS A 251 -17.23 -6.78 5.54
N ARG A 252 -16.77 -7.16 4.33
CA ARG A 252 -15.71 -8.16 4.17
C ARG A 252 -14.36 -7.67 4.71
N LEU A 253 -14.06 -6.39 4.51
CA LEU A 253 -12.91 -5.76 5.16
C LEU A 253 -13.03 -5.88 6.68
N GLY A 254 -14.20 -5.59 7.26
CA GLY A 254 -14.45 -5.69 8.70
C GLY A 254 -14.22 -7.08 9.27
N GLU A 255 -14.58 -8.14 8.56
CA GLU A 255 -14.26 -9.53 8.94
C GLU A 255 -12.74 -9.77 8.99
N ALA A 256 -11.99 -9.26 8.02
CA ALA A 256 -10.53 -9.33 8.02
C ALA A 256 -9.90 -8.50 9.16
N LEU A 257 -10.47 -7.31 9.44
CA LEU A 257 -10.02 -6.47 10.56
C LEU A 257 -10.25 -7.16 11.91
N ALA A 258 -11.36 -7.88 12.08
CA ALA A 258 -11.64 -8.65 13.30
C ALA A 258 -10.56 -9.72 13.54
N VAL A 259 -10.14 -10.44 12.49
CA VAL A 259 -9.02 -11.40 12.58
C VAL A 259 -7.74 -10.73 13.07
N LEU A 260 -7.41 -9.57 12.53
CA LEU A 260 -6.21 -8.81 12.94
C LEU A 260 -6.34 -8.31 14.39
N VAL A 261 -7.52 -7.85 14.80
CA VAL A 261 -7.79 -7.37 16.16
C VAL A 261 -7.64 -8.51 17.16
N ASP A 262 -8.19 -9.69 16.89
CA ASP A 262 -8.14 -10.83 17.81
C ASP A 262 -6.75 -11.48 17.90
N ILE A 263 -5.96 -11.45 16.82
CA ILE A 263 -4.61 -12.05 16.79
C ILE A 263 -3.54 -11.10 17.33
N LEU A 264 -3.61 -9.82 16.97
CA LEU A 264 -2.53 -8.85 17.23
C LEU A 264 -2.87 -7.84 18.33
N ASN A 265 -4.15 -7.66 18.64
CA ASN A 265 -4.68 -6.66 19.58
C ASN A 265 -4.02 -5.27 19.38
N PRO A 266 -4.09 -4.69 18.17
CA PRO A 266 -3.45 -3.42 17.87
C PRO A 266 -4.23 -2.24 18.46
N GLU A 267 -3.54 -1.15 18.79
CA GLU A 267 -4.15 0.12 19.19
C GLU A 267 -4.85 0.80 18.02
N ARG A 268 -4.34 0.54 16.80
CA ARG A 268 -4.84 1.20 15.60
C ARG A 268 -4.64 0.35 14.35
N ILE A 269 -5.64 0.40 13.47
CA ILE A 269 -5.52 -0.07 12.09
C ILE A 269 -5.70 1.14 11.18
N VAL A 270 -4.69 1.42 10.36
CA VAL A 270 -4.67 2.53 9.41
C VAL A 270 -4.90 1.96 8.01
N VAL A 271 -5.88 2.49 7.29
CA VAL A 271 -6.33 1.95 6.01
C VAL A 271 -6.09 2.98 4.89
N GLY A 272 -5.24 2.61 3.92
CA GLY A 272 -4.94 3.42 2.74
C GLY A 272 -5.76 3.02 1.50
N GLY A 273 -5.41 3.57 0.35
CA GLY A 273 -6.00 3.22 -0.95
C GLY A 273 -7.49 3.47 -1.03
N LEU A 274 -8.30 2.44 -1.20
CA LEU A 274 -9.77 2.56 -1.33
C LEU A 274 -10.43 3.33 -0.18
N ALA A 275 -9.86 3.26 1.03
CA ALA A 275 -10.39 4.01 2.17
C ALA A 275 -10.27 5.52 2.00
N LEU A 276 -9.27 6.02 1.27
CA LEU A 276 -9.14 7.43 0.92
C LEU A 276 -10.17 7.86 -0.14
N HIS A 277 -10.56 6.93 -1.00
CA HIS A 277 -11.51 7.19 -2.08
C HIS A 277 -12.96 7.13 -1.62
N PHE A 278 -13.32 6.14 -0.79
CA PHE A 278 -14.70 5.91 -0.35
C PHE A 278 -14.99 6.45 1.06
N GLY A 279 -13.99 6.79 1.86
CA GLY A 279 -14.17 7.34 3.19
C GLY A 279 -15.01 6.45 4.11
N ASP A 280 -15.94 7.06 4.81
CA ASP A 280 -16.82 6.37 5.75
C ASP A 280 -17.85 5.45 5.09
N ASP A 281 -18.15 5.60 3.80
CA ASP A 281 -19.01 4.66 3.07
C ASP A 281 -18.40 3.23 3.04
N LEU A 282 -17.08 3.13 3.07
CA LEU A 282 -16.33 1.88 3.19
C LEU A 282 -16.00 1.55 4.65
N LEU A 283 -15.53 2.55 5.42
CA LEU A 283 -14.98 2.31 6.75
C LEU A 283 -16.05 2.10 7.84
N GLU A 284 -17.24 2.73 7.75
CA GLU A 284 -18.30 2.49 8.74
C GLU A 284 -18.84 1.06 8.71
N PRO A 285 -19.18 0.45 7.54
CA PRO A 285 -19.51 -0.96 7.48
C PRO A 285 -18.38 -1.86 7.98
N ALA A 286 -17.12 -1.50 7.73
CA ALA A 286 -15.96 -2.25 8.21
C ALA A 286 -15.81 -2.16 9.74
N ARG A 287 -15.93 -0.96 10.33
CA ARG A 287 -15.90 -0.76 11.80
C ARG A 287 -17.00 -1.53 12.50
N LYS A 288 -18.23 -1.42 11.98
CA LYS A 288 -19.37 -2.14 12.53
C LYS A 288 -19.17 -3.64 12.49
N ARG A 289 -18.77 -4.19 11.35
CA ARG A 289 -18.54 -5.63 11.21
C ARG A 289 -17.39 -6.09 12.10
N MET A 290 -16.29 -5.36 12.18
CA MET A 290 -15.18 -5.68 13.09
C MET A 290 -15.65 -5.73 14.55
N GLN A 291 -16.50 -4.80 15.00
CA GLN A 291 -17.05 -4.78 16.36
C GLN A 291 -17.99 -5.95 16.63
N GLU A 292 -18.72 -6.43 15.61
CA GLU A 292 -19.62 -7.59 15.72
C GLU A 292 -18.86 -8.93 15.82
N GLU A 293 -17.70 -9.04 15.15
CA GLU A 293 -16.97 -10.29 15.00
C GLU A 293 -15.81 -10.46 15.99
N ALA A 294 -15.11 -9.37 16.35
CA ALA A 294 -13.94 -9.44 17.25
C ALA A 294 -14.34 -9.51 18.72
N LEU A 295 -13.41 -9.98 19.56
CA LEU A 295 -13.59 -9.96 21.01
C LEU A 295 -13.92 -8.52 21.49
N PRO A 296 -15.02 -8.30 22.22
CA PRO A 296 -15.49 -6.95 22.55
C PRO A 296 -14.43 -6.06 23.21
N THR A 297 -13.62 -6.61 24.10
CA THR A 297 -12.55 -5.86 24.78
C THR A 297 -11.42 -5.48 23.82
N ALA A 298 -11.05 -6.36 22.88
CA ALA A 298 -10.04 -6.09 21.87
C ALA A 298 -10.56 -5.08 20.84
N ALA A 299 -11.81 -5.24 20.40
CA ALA A 299 -12.48 -4.31 19.49
C ALA A 299 -12.55 -2.88 20.07
N ALA A 300 -12.89 -2.75 21.36
CA ALA A 300 -12.96 -1.47 22.06
C ALA A 300 -11.59 -0.77 22.20
N ALA A 301 -10.50 -1.52 22.19
CA ALA A 301 -9.13 -0.97 22.28
C ALA A 301 -8.56 -0.52 20.94
N CYS A 302 -9.17 -0.94 19.81
CA CYS A 302 -8.66 -0.69 18.47
C CYS A 302 -9.45 0.39 17.74
N SER A 303 -8.75 1.42 17.21
CA SER A 303 -9.35 2.41 16.33
C SER A 303 -9.01 2.14 14.86
N ILE A 304 -10.00 2.27 13.95
CA ILE A 304 -9.81 2.14 12.50
C ILE A 304 -9.88 3.53 11.88
N LEU A 305 -8.78 3.97 11.28
CA LEU A 305 -8.64 5.30 10.68
C LEU A 305 -8.19 5.21 9.22
N PRO A 306 -8.57 6.17 8.37
CA PRO A 306 -7.95 6.33 7.07
C PRO A 306 -6.48 6.77 7.22
N ALA A 307 -5.66 6.44 6.22
CA ALA A 307 -4.27 6.89 6.14
C ALA A 307 -4.20 8.42 6.09
N ALA A 308 -3.32 9.02 6.91
CA ALA A 308 -3.20 10.47 6.99
C ALA A 308 -2.24 11.05 5.94
N LEU A 309 -1.32 10.25 5.41
CA LEU A 309 -0.38 10.69 4.37
C LEU A 309 -1.02 10.73 2.97
N GLY A 310 -2.24 10.20 2.84
CA GLY A 310 -3.03 10.32 1.62
C GLY A 310 -2.33 9.72 0.39
N GLU A 311 -2.41 10.42 -0.73
CA GLU A 311 -1.80 10.00 -2.00
C GLU A 311 -0.26 10.06 -2.01
N HIS A 312 0.35 10.75 -1.04
CA HIS A 312 1.79 10.89 -0.89
C HIS A 312 2.44 9.76 -0.07
N ILE A 313 1.67 8.75 0.29
CA ILE A 313 2.18 7.66 1.14
C ILE A 313 3.34 6.90 0.49
N GLY A 314 3.30 6.64 -0.82
CA GLY A 314 4.38 5.98 -1.55
C GLY A 314 5.68 6.80 -1.51
N ASP A 315 5.57 8.11 -1.73
CA ASP A 315 6.71 9.04 -1.66
C ASP A 315 7.32 9.03 -0.24
N ALA A 316 6.49 9.20 0.80
CA ALA A 316 6.92 9.19 2.20
C ALA A 316 7.50 7.83 2.61
N ALA A 317 6.93 6.73 2.15
CA ALA A 317 7.39 5.38 2.39
C ALA A 317 8.81 5.15 1.83
N ALA A 318 9.04 5.50 0.57
CA ALA A 318 10.34 5.39 -0.08
C ALA A 318 11.40 6.25 0.62
N ILE A 319 11.03 7.45 1.08
CA ILE A 319 11.94 8.31 1.86
C ILE A 319 12.24 7.73 3.25
N CYS A 320 11.26 7.11 3.93
CA CYS A 320 11.52 6.40 5.19
C CYS A 320 12.57 5.30 5.02
N ILE A 321 12.57 4.61 3.86
CA ILE A 321 13.60 3.60 3.54
C ILE A 321 14.97 4.28 3.39
N ALA A 322 15.06 5.37 2.61
CA ALA A 322 16.30 6.11 2.45
C ALA A 322 16.88 6.65 3.78
N MET A 323 16.02 6.98 4.73
CA MET A 323 16.42 7.43 6.08
C MET A 323 16.96 6.30 6.97
N GLY A 324 16.85 5.04 6.59
CA GLY A 324 17.21 3.89 7.41
C GLY A 324 16.30 3.69 8.62
N LEU A 325 15.05 4.19 8.59
CA LEU A 325 14.11 4.07 9.72
C LEU A 325 13.64 2.64 10.00
N PHE A 326 14.01 1.71 9.17
CA PHE A 326 13.63 0.29 9.23
C PHE A 326 14.56 -0.56 10.10
N ASP A 327 15.79 -0.13 10.29
CA ASP A 327 16.85 -0.87 11.00
C ASP A 327 17.19 -0.24 12.36
N MET A 328 16.38 0.70 12.84
CA MET A 328 16.54 1.29 14.18
C MET A 328 16.07 0.28 15.24
N GLU A 329 17.04 -0.30 15.97
CA GLU A 329 16.84 -1.14 17.14
C GLU A 329 16.25 -0.38 18.34
#